data_9afeb94a26f7f14d0dba8874545a34de
#
_entry.id   9afeb94a26f7f14d0dba8874545a34de
#
_cell.length_a   1.000
_cell.length_b   1.000
_cell.length_c   1.000
_cell.angle_alpha   90.00
_cell.angle_beta   90.00
_cell.angle_gamma   90.00
#
_symmetry.space_group_name_H-M   'P 1'
#
loop_
_entity.id
_entity.type
_entity.pdbx_description
1 polymer ?
#
loop_
_entity_poly.entity_id
_entity_poly.type
_entity_poly.pdbx_seq_one_letter_code
_entity_poly.pdbx_strand_id
1 'polypeptide(L)'
;QTCALPISNEDTYTHNSVKYSYNEWAQGQLLIVVQTPNADSLKALVANDGDKIRHLLLRHELFRYAEVWSGEFSTKADEYCQEVLGCHVNMPQDMLSYKKGKDFLWMSNNSDKKRSDIVIYSLPYRGKEDLSLEVMHARRDSVLGSNIPGATPDSKMTTVPEGLIHQYLQMPDGSYRGVLRGLWET
;
A
#
# COMPACT_ATOMS: atom_id res chain seq x y z
N GLN A 1 -0.01 -13.82 11.20
CA GLN A 1 0.13 -15.20 10.70
C GLN A 1 -1.19 -15.62 10.04
N THR A 2 -1.14 -15.89 8.74
CA THR A 2 -2.29 -16.43 8.02
C THR A 2 -2.35 -17.93 8.32
N CYS A 3 -3.36 -18.38 9.06
CA CYS A 3 -3.58 -19.78 9.33
C CYS A 3 -4.62 -20.32 8.34
N ALA A 4 -4.23 -21.21 7.45
CA ALA A 4 -5.17 -21.97 6.63
C ALA A 4 -5.55 -23.24 7.40
N LEU A 5 -6.85 -23.39 7.71
CA LEU A 5 -7.35 -24.61 8.32
C LEU A 5 -7.60 -25.67 7.25
N PRO A 6 -7.31 -26.95 7.54
CA PRO A 6 -7.62 -28.04 6.62
C PRO A 6 -9.13 -28.15 6.42
N ILE A 7 -9.52 -28.42 5.18
CA ILE A 7 -10.92 -28.59 4.80
C ILE A 7 -11.41 -29.93 5.37
N SER A 8 -12.52 -29.91 6.12
CA SER A 8 -13.24 -31.13 6.49
C SER A 8 -13.90 -31.73 5.25
N ASN A 9 -13.65 -33.00 4.97
CA ASN A 9 -14.18 -33.71 3.80
C ASN A 9 -15.58 -34.30 4.01
N GLU A 10 -16.22 -34.04 5.15
CA GLU A 10 -17.49 -34.69 5.51
C GLU A 10 -18.73 -33.89 5.09
N ASP A 11 -18.57 -32.59 4.80
CA ASP A 11 -19.67 -31.73 4.41
C ASP A 11 -19.81 -31.67 2.88
N THR A 12 -20.98 -32.03 2.38
CA THR A 12 -21.31 -31.93 0.95
C THR A 12 -21.93 -30.57 0.67
N TYR A 13 -21.22 -29.70 -0.01
CA TYR A 13 -21.73 -28.40 -0.44
C TYR A 13 -22.37 -28.48 -1.83
N THR A 14 -23.54 -27.89 -2.00
CA THR A 14 -24.30 -27.91 -3.27
C THR A 14 -24.10 -26.67 -4.11
N HIS A 15 -23.56 -25.59 -3.53
CA HIS A 15 -23.34 -24.32 -4.21
C HIS A 15 -22.09 -23.62 -3.64
N ASN A 16 -21.54 -22.67 -4.41
CA ASN A 16 -20.44 -21.85 -3.97
C ASN A 16 -20.88 -20.85 -2.89
N SER A 17 -20.09 -20.69 -1.85
CA SER A 17 -20.32 -19.71 -0.80
C SER A 17 -19.01 -19.08 -0.36
N VAL A 18 -19.01 -17.76 -0.20
CA VAL A 18 -17.92 -17.01 0.44
C VAL A 18 -18.52 -16.23 1.59
N LYS A 19 -18.08 -16.50 2.80
CA LYS A 19 -18.50 -15.81 4.02
C LYS A 19 -17.27 -15.20 4.68
N TYR A 20 -17.47 -14.12 5.39
CA TYR A 20 -16.40 -13.54 6.20
C TYR A 20 -16.96 -13.06 7.54
N SER A 21 -16.10 -13.10 8.56
CA SER A 21 -16.39 -12.61 9.90
C SER A 21 -15.14 -12.02 10.54
N TYR A 22 -15.33 -11.22 11.56
CA TYR A 22 -14.25 -10.57 12.30
C TYR A 22 -14.24 -11.05 13.74
N ASN A 23 -13.03 -11.22 14.30
CA ASN A 23 -12.81 -11.51 15.73
C ASN A 23 -13.45 -12.80 16.23
N GLU A 24 -13.56 -13.83 15.40
CA GLU A 24 -14.16 -15.11 15.81
C GLU A 24 -13.33 -15.85 16.87
N TRP A 25 -12.02 -15.88 16.71
CA TRP A 25 -11.11 -16.58 17.62
C TRP A 25 -10.07 -15.68 18.28
N ALA A 26 -9.80 -14.53 17.69
CA ALA A 26 -8.84 -13.57 18.22
C ALA A 26 -9.20 -12.16 17.78
N GLN A 27 -8.88 -11.20 18.63
CA GLN A 27 -9.02 -9.77 18.33
C GLN A 27 -8.20 -9.39 17.11
N GLY A 28 -8.75 -8.59 16.21
CA GLY A 28 -8.09 -8.13 14.98
C GLY A 28 -7.97 -9.22 13.91
N GLN A 29 -8.72 -10.32 14.01
CA GLN A 29 -8.75 -11.40 13.02
C GLN A 29 -9.84 -11.17 11.98
N LEU A 30 -9.51 -11.42 10.70
CA LEU A 30 -10.47 -11.63 9.62
C LEU A 30 -10.47 -13.11 9.25
N LEU A 31 -11.62 -13.75 9.35
CA LEU A 31 -11.87 -15.10 8.90
C LEU A 31 -12.62 -15.06 7.56
N ILE A 32 -12.11 -15.75 6.56
CA ILE A 32 -12.82 -15.96 5.28
C ILE A 32 -13.01 -17.45 5.09
N VAL A 33 -14.26 -17.85 4.92
CA VAL A 33 -14.64 -19.25 4.67
C VAL A 33 -15.13 -19.36 3.24
N VAL A 34 -14.43 -20.15 2.44
CA VAL A 34 -14.80 -20.49 1.06
C VAL A 34 -15.25 -21.93 1.01
N GLN A 35 -16.47 -22.16 0.52
CA GLN A 35 -17.09 -23.47 0.41
C GLN A 35 -17.52 -23.67 -1.04
N THR A 36 -17.19 -24.83 -1.61
CA THR A 36 -17.53 -25.18 -3.00
C THR A 36 -17.84 -26.67 -3.13
N PRO A 37 -18.70 -27.09 -4.09
CA PRO A 37 -19.06 -28.49 -4.27
C PRO A 37 -17.89 -29.38 -4.68
N ASN A 38 -16.90 -28.85 -5.38
CA ASN A 38 -15.76 -29.59 -5.90
C ASN A 38 -14.60 -28.65 -6.27
N ALA A 39 -13.45 -29.25 -6.62
CA ALA A 39 -12.23 -28.51 -6.96
C ALA A 39 -12.38 -27.60 -8.19
N ASP A 40 -13.16 -27.99 -9.19
CA ASP A 40 -13.32 -27.18 -10.40
C ASP A 40 -14.19 -25.95 -10.10
N SER A 41 -15.21 -26.09 -9.26
CA SER A 41 -15.98 -24.97 -8.74
C SER A 41 -15.11 -24.00 -7.92
N LEU A 42 -14.14 -24.51 -7.15
CA LEU A 42 -13.19 -23.69 -6.42
C LEU A 42 -12.28 -22.91 -7.38
N LYS A 43 -11.72 -23.56 -8.41
CA LYS A 43 -10.91 -22.89 -9.43
C LYS A 43 -11.69 -21.78 -10.13
N ALA A 44 -12.92 -22.07 -10.54
CA ALA A 44 -13.80 -21.08 -11.16
C ALA A 44 -14.11 -19.90 -10.23
N LEU A 45 -14.41 -20.16 -8.96
CA LEU A 45 -14.62 -19.12 -7.97
C LEU A 45 -13.39 -18.23 -7.79
N VAL A 46 -12.21 -18.84 -7.65
CA VAL A 46 -10.95 -18.07 -7.51
C VAL A 46 -10.65 -17.27 -8.77
N ALA A 47 -10.89 -17.81 -9.96
CA ALA A 47 -10.70 -17.07 -11.21
C ALA A 47 -11.65 -15.86 -11.32
N ASN A 48 -12.89 -15.97 -10.85
CA ASN A 48 -13.89 -14.91 -10.97
C ASN A 48 -13.87 -13.90 -9.82
N ASP A 49 -13.67 -14.37 -8.58
CA ASP A 49 -13.82 -13.56 -7.36
C ASP A 49 -12.56 -13.50 -6.50
N GLY A 50 -11.47 -14.14 -6.91
CA GLY A 50 -10.21 -14.16 -6.16
C GLY A 50 -9.66 -12.76 -5.87
N ASP A 51 -9.79 -11.83 -6.81
CA ASP A 51 -9.39 -10.44 -6.60
C ASP A 51 -10.22 -9.73 -5.54
N LYS A 52 -11.51 -10.01 -5.43
CA LYS A 52 -12.36 -9.44 -4.37
C LYS A 52 -11.92 -9.96 -3.00
N ILE A 53 -11.64 -11.27 -2.90
CA ILE A 53 -11.13 -11.90 -1.68
C ILE A 53 -9.78 -11.30 -1.30
N ARG A 54 -8.87 -11.18 -2.26
CA ARG A 54 -7.55 -10.56 -2.06
C ARG A 54 -7.68 -9.11 -1.58
N HIS A 55 -8.56 -8.31 -2.18
CA HIS A 55 -8.79 -6.94 -1.77
C HIS A 55 -9.36 -6.84 -0.35
N LEU A 56 -10.26 -7.74 0.04
CA LEU A 56 -10.78 -7.79 1.41
C LEU A 56 -9.68 -8.07 2.43
N LEU A 57 -8.80 -9.05 2.15
CA LEU A 57 -7.64 -9.38 2.99
C LEU A 57 -6.66 -8.21 3.09
N LEU A 58 -6.27 -7.62 1.95
CA LEU A 58 -5.34 -6.48 1.93
C LEU A 58 -5.90 -5.27 2.66
N ARG A 59 -7.19 -4.98 2.48
CA ARG A 59 -7.85 -3.87 3.18
C ARG A 59 -7.83 -4.09 4.69
N HIS A 60 -8.15 -5.30 5.15
CA HIS A 60 -8.12 -5.65 6.57
C HIS A 60 -6.72 -5.46 7.15
N GLU A 61 -5.66 -5.99 6.50
CA GLU A 61 -4.29 -5.83 6.94
C GLU A 61 -3.83 -4.38 6.97
N LEU A 62 -4.19 -3.58 5.96
CA LEU A 62 -3.86 -2.16 5.94
C LEU A 62 -4.50 -1.39 7.11
N PHE A 63 -5.76 -1.69 7.44
CA PHE A 63 -6.41 -1.09 8.61
C PHE A 63 -5.77 -1.52 9.91
N ARG A 64 -5.44 -2.80 10.06
CA ARG A 64 -4.76 -3.33 11.24
C ARG A 64 -3.39 -2.65 11.45
N TYR A 65 -2.60 -2.47 10.40
CA TYR A 65 -1.35 -1.72 10.48
C TYR A 65 -1.58 -0.24 10.82
N ALA A 66 -2.59 0.39 10.25
CA ALA A 66 -2.91 1.78 10.57
C ALA A 66 -3.29 1.97 12.06
N GLU A 67 -4.02 1.02 12.65
CA GLU A 67 -4.33 1.01 14.09
C GLU A 67 -3.07 0.89 14.94
N VAL A 68 -2.15 -0.03 14.61
CA VAL A 68 -0.87 -0.16 15.31
C VAL A 68 -0.09 1.15 15.24
N TRP A 69 0.04 1.75 14.06
CA TRP A 69 0.80 2.99 13.88
C TRP A 69 0.07 4.23 14.41
N SER A 70 -1.20 4.16 14.74
CA SER A 70 -1.90 5.26 15.43
C SER A 70 -1.44 5.43 16.88
N GLY A 71 -0.98 4.34 17.52
CA GLY A 71 -0.46 4.34 18.89
C GLY A 71 1.06 4.40 19.01
N GLU A 72 1.78 3.88 18.01
CA GLU A 72 3.24 3.74 18.03
C GLU A 72 3.86 4.31 16.73
N PHE A 73 4.05 5.62 16.69
CA PHE A 73 4.63 6.29 15.52
C PHE A 73 5.86 7.13 15.89
N SER A 74 6.64 7.50 14.89
CA SER A 74 7.79 8.40 15.02
C SER A 74 7.29 9.85 15.19
N THR A 75 7.34 10.39 16.41
CA THR A 75 7.01 11.79 16.68
C THR A 75 7.89 12.75 15.90
N LYS A 76 9.17 12.42 15.74
CA LYS A 76 10.12 13.23 14.97
C LYS A 76 9.78 13.27 13.47
N ALA A 77 9.31 12.16 12.89
CA ALA A 77 8.86 12.14 11.50
C ALA A 77 7.60 12.99 11.31
N ASP A 78 6.66 12.92 12.26
CA ASP A 78 5.45 13.72 12.27
C ASP A 78 5.75 15.22 12.41
N GLU A 79 6.66 15.62 13.31
CA GLU A 79 7.13 17.00 13.44
C GLU A 79 7.72 17.54 12.13
N TYR A 80 8.52 16.74 11.42
CA TYR A 80 9.07 17.14 10.13
C TYR A 80 8.01 17.22 9.02
N CYS A 81 7.00 16.34 9.04
CA CYS A 81 5.87 16.46 8.12
C CYS A 81 5.08 17.74 8.37
N GLN A 82 4.84 18.07 9.63
CA GLN A 82 4.16 19.31 10.01
C GLN A 82 4.96 20.55 9.59
N GLU A 83 6.27 20.54 9.83
CA GLU A 83 7.17 21.66 9.47
C GLU A 83 7.24 21.90 7.96
N VAL A 84 7.40 20.81 7.17
CA VAL A 84 7.69 20.91 5.73
C VAL A 84 6.42 20.95 4.86
N LEU A 85 5.37 20.23 5.28
CA LEU A 85 4.19 19.96 4.45
C LEU A 85 2.88 20.41 5.11
N GLY A 86 2.91 20.82 6.38
CA GLY A 86 1.72 21.25 7.13
C GLY A 86 0.71 20.13 7.41
N CYS A 87 1.15 18.87 7.44
CA CYS A 87 0.27 17.72 7.67
C CYS A 87 0.86 16.77 8.71
N HIS A 88 -0.01 15.98 9.35
CA HIS A 88 0.37 14.93 10.28
C HIS A 88 0.38 13.58 9.57
N VAL A 89 1.43 12.79 9.79
CA VAL A 89 1.55 11.43 9.21
C VAL A 89 2.16 10.49 10.24
N ASN A 90 1.40 9.47 10.62
CA ASN A 90 1.89 8.40 11.48
C ASN A 90 2.82 7.48 10.69
N MET A 91 4.07 7.45 11.05
CA MET A 91 5.11 6.65 10.40
C MET A 91 5.78 5.70 11.38
N PRO A 92 6.37 4.59 10.90
CA PRO A 92 7.10 3.66 11.75
C PRO A 92 8.18 4.37 12.58
N GLN A 93 8.39 3.92 13.81
CA GLN A 93 9.37 4.50 14.74
C GLN A 93 10.82 4.33 14.28
N ASP A 94 11.09 3.37 13.40
CA ASP A 94 12.40 3.05 12.88
C ASP A 94 12.87 3.99 11.75
N MET A 95 12.10 5.01 11.40
CA MET A 95 12.53 6.06 10.47
C MET A 95 13.54 6.98 11.17
N LEU A 96 14.84 6.74 10.92
CA LEU A 96 15.94 7.36 11.68
C LEU A 96 16.71 8.43 10.88
N SER A 97 16.62 8.39 9.55
CA SER A 97 17.34 9.31 8.66
C SER A 97 16.36 10.20 7.90
N TYR A 98 16.72 11.49 7.75
CA TYR A 98 15.82 12.50 7.21
C TYR A 98 16.56 13.43 6.25
N LYS A 99 15.96 13.72 5.10
CA LYS A 99 16.37 14.81 4.19
C LYS A 99 15.17 15.70 3.93
N LYS A 100 15.28 16.95 4.36
CA LYS A 100 14.25 17.99 4.12
C LYS A 100 14.60 18.82 2.89
N GLY A 101 13.60 19.20 2.11
CA GLY A 101 13.68 20.15 1.01
C GLY A 101 12.45 21.06 0.98
N LYS A 102 12.36 21.90 -0.02
CA LYS A 102 11.15 22.70 -0.20
C LYS A 102 10.00 21.78 -0.66
N ASP A 103 8.92 21.75 0.11
CA ASP A 103 7.75 20.89 -0.15
C ASP A 103 8.11 19.41 -0.35
N PHE A 104 9.20 18.94 0.29
CA PHE A 104 9.77 17.61 0.11
C PHE A 104 10.40 17.09 1.42
N LEU A 105 10.07 15.84 1.76
CA LEU A 105 10.66 15.13 2.88
C LEU A 105 10.95 13.68 2.47
N TRP A 106 12.20 13.25 2.63
CA TRP A 106 12.62 11.86 2.46
C TRP A 106 13.10 11.31 3.80
N MET A 107 12.59 10.16 4.17
CA MET A 107 12.91 9.44 5.39
C MET A 107 13.30 8.01 5.07
N SER A 108 14.25 7.48 5.86
CA SER A 108 14.74 6.11 5.71
C SER A 108 14.99 5.47 7.08
N ASN A 109 14.77 4.17 7.16
CA ASN A 109 15.23 3.39 8.32
C ASN A 109 16.70 2.97 8.20
N ASN A 110 17.35 3.21 7.05
CA ASN A 110 18.75 2.86 6.75
C ASN A 110 19.14 1.40 7.10
N SER A 111 18.18 0.48 7.03
CA SER A 111 18.43 -0.92 7.37
C SER A 111 19.14 -1.64 6.22
N ASP A 112 20.24 -2.30 6.50
CA ASP A 112 20.97 -3.12 5.52
C ASP A 112 20.20 -4.37 5.11
N LYS A 113 19.31 -4.88 5.99
CA LYS A 113 18.54 -6.11 5.75
C LYS A 113 17.19 -5.87 5.09
N LYS A 114 16.51 -4.80 5.51
CA LYS A 114 15.17 -4.45 5.04
C LYS A 114 15.03 -2.93 5.02
N ARG A 115 15.66 -2.31 4.03
CA ARG A 115 15.55 -0.87 3.83
C ARG A 115 14.13 -0.48 3.45
N SER A 116 13.62 0.55 4.10
CA SER A 116 12.36 1.19 3.78
C SER A 116 12.59 2.69 3.69
N ASP A 117 12.18 3.26 2.56
CA ASP A 117 12.26 4.70 2.31
C ASP A 117 10.85 5.24 2.11
N ILE A 118 10.53 6.34 2.77
CA ILE A 118 9.28 7.07 2.62
C ILE A 118 9.61 8.46 2.09
N VAL A 119 8.99 8.82 0.98
CA VAL A 119 9.12 10.16 0.40
C VAL A 119 7.74 10.79 0.36
N ILE A 120 7.64 12.00 0.92
CA ILE A 120 6.41 12.80 0.88
C ILE A 120 6.76 14.15 0.24
N TYR A 121 5.93 14.57 -0.67
CA TYR A 121 6.06 15.88 -1.32
C TYR A 121 4.70 16.42 -1.72
N SER A 122 4.59 17.73 -1.82
CA SER A 122 3.38 18.38 -2.30
C SER A 122 3.59 19.03 -3.68
N LEU A 123 2.57 18.96 -4.50
CA LEU A 123 2.51 19.58 -5.81
C LEU A 123 1.13 20.23 -6.00
N PRO A 124 1.02 21.31 -6.79
CA PRO A 124 -0.26 21.88 -7.12
C PRO A 124 -1.18 20.86 -7.79
N TYR A 125 -2.40 20.75 -7.26
CA TYR A 125 -3.45 19.89 -7.83
C TYR A 125 -4.39 20.73 -8.69
N ARG A 126 -4.57 20.37 -9.95
CA ARG A 126 -5.38 21.10 -10.93
C ARG A 126 -6.68 20.38 -11.28
N GLY A 127 -6.74 19.09 -11.01
CA GLY A 127 -7.90 18.27 -11.32
C GLY A 127 -7.57 16.79 -11.41
N LYS A 128 -8.56 16.00 -11.79
CA LYS A 128 -8.50 14.55 -11.84
C LYS A 128 -7.40 14.01 -12.78
N GLU A 129 -7.12 14.75 -13.84
CA GLU A 129 -6.08 14.43 -14.83
C GLU A 129 -4.67 14.37 -14.22
N ASP A 130 -4.45 15.12 -13.13
CA ASP A 130 -3.19 15.08 -12.38
C ASP A 130 -2.89 13.73 -11.71
N LEU A 131 -3.90 12.87 -11.62
CA LEU A 131 -3.81 11.52 -11.10
C LEU A 131 -3.76 10.45 -12.21
N SER A 132 -3.60 10.85 -13.49
CA SER A 132 -3.39 9.89 -14.58
C SER A 132 -2.03 9.20 -14.45
N LEU A 133 -1.88 8.03 -15.08
CA LEU A 133 -0.63 7.27 -15.07
C LEU A 133 0.54 8.13 -15.56
N GLU A 134 0.37 8.81 -16.68
CA GLU A 134 1.41 9.60 -17.33
C GLU A 134 1.85 10.77 -16.45
N VAL A 135 0.90 11.50 -15.87
CA VAL A 135 1.20 12.67 -15.03
C VAL A 135 1.83 12.23 -13.71
N MET A 136 1.28 11.19 -13.06
CA MET A 136 1.85 10.67 -11.82
C MET A 136 3.26 10.12 -12.02
N HIS A 137 3.50 9.38 -13.10
CA HIS A 137 4.82 8.86 -13.46
C HIS A 137 5.82 10.01 -13.67
N ALA A 138 5.50 10.95 -14.56
CA ALA A 138 6.37 12.08 -14.87
C ALA A 138 6.69 12.95 -13.64
N ARG A 139 5.70 13.23 -12.79
CA ARG A 139 5.88 13.99 -11.54
C ARG A 139 6.75 13.24 -10.55
N ARG A 140 6.52 11.94 -10.37
CA ARG A 140 7.34 11.10 -9.49
C ARG A 140 8.80 11.14 -9.93
N ASP A 141 9.09 10.86 -11.18
CA ASP A 141 10.46 10.83 -11.71
C ASP A 141 11.14 12.20 -11.63
N SER A 142 10.41 13.27 -11.90
CA SER A 142 10.92 14.63 -11.77
C SER A 142 11.31 14.96 -10.32
N VAL A 143 10.45 14.68 -9.35
CA VAL A 143 10.71 15.00 -7.94
C VAL A 143 11.77 14.09 -7.37
N LEU A 144 11.67 12.78 -7.57
CA LEU A 144 12.61 11.82 -6.98
C LEU A 144 13.99 11.92 -7.66
N GLY A 145 14.03 12.02 -8.98
CA GLY A 145 15.28 12.19 -9.71
C GLY A 145 16.04 13.48 -9.37
N SER A 146 15.34 14.53 -8.91
CA SER A 146 15.97 15.77 -8.44
C SER A 146 16.46 15.70 -6.99
N ASN A 147 15.92 14.80 -6.18
CA ASN A 147 16.15 14.76 -4.74
C ASN A 147 16.88 13.51 -4.25
N ILE A 148 16.79 12.40 -4.98
CA ILE A 148 17.41 11.13 -4.63
C ILE A 148 18.52 10.84 -5.65
N PRO A 149 19.81 10.98 -5.26
CA PRO A 149 20.93 10.68 -6.14
C PRO A 149 21.00 9.17 -6.42
N GLY A 150 21.47 8.82 -7.59
CA GLY A 150 21.80 7.44 -7.92
C GLY A 150 23.17 7.03 -7.44
N ALA A 151 23.60 5.83 -7.86
CA ALA A 151 24.88 5.25 -7.47
C ALA A 151 26.09 5.97 -8.09
N THR A 152 25.90 6.67 -9.21
CA THR A 152 26.94 7.48 -9.89
C THR A 152 26.51 8.94 -9.98
N PRO A 153 27.46 9.90 -10.18
CA PRO A 153 27.12 11.33 -10.24
C PRO A 153 26.06 11.69 -11.28
N ASP A 154 25.99 10.96 -12.38
CA ASP A 154 25.05 11.22 -13.48
C ASP A 154 23.78 10.36 -13.41
N SER A 155 23.70 9.44 -12.47
CA SER A 155 22.51 8.61 -12.29
C SER A 155 21.51 9.23 -11.30
N LYS A 156 20.25 8.95 -11.53
CA LYS A 156 19.15 9.44 -10.71
C LYS A 156 18.05 8.40 -10.69
N MET A 157 17.20 8.47 -9.67
CA MET A 157 16.05 7.59 -9.58
C MET A 157 15.11 7.79 -10.77
N THR A 158 14.77 6.70 -11.43
CA THR A 158 13.77 6.63 -12.49
C THR A 158 12.83 5.45 -12.27
N THR A 159 11.60 5.58 -12.74
CA THR A 159 10.64 4.48 -12.69
C THR A 159 10.88 3.54 -13.87
N VAL A 160 10.89 2.23 -13.61
CA VAL A 160 10.85 1.21 -14.65
C VAL A 160 9.45 1.17 -15.25
N PRO A 161 9.29 1.43 -16.58
CA PRO A 161 7.97 1.52 -17.21
C PRO A 161 7.22 0.18 -17.24
N GLU A 162 7.96 -0.92 -17.31
CA GLU A 162 7.41 -2.26 -17.42
C GLU A 162 6.73 -2.70 -16.12
N GLY A 163 5.50 -3.21 -16.23
CA GLY A 163 4.76 -3.74 -15.09
C GLY A 163 4.19 -2.70 -14.14
N LEU A 164 4.10 -1.43 -14.57
CA LEU A 164 3.43 -0.40 -13.79
C LEU A 164 1.95 -0.75 -13.60
N ILE A 165 1.50 -0.67 -12.35
CA ILE A 165 0.10 -0.84 -11.98
C ILE A 165 -0.44 0.52 -11.54
N HIS A 166 -1.42 1.03 -12.26
CA HIS A 166 -2.12 2.27 -11.92
C HIS A 166 -3.56 1.97 -11.50
N GLN A 167 -3.99 2.56 -10.39
CA GLN A 167 -5.35 2.45 -9.88
C GLN A 167 -5.88 3.84 -9.53
N TYR A 168 -7.14 4.04 -9.81
CA TYR A 168 -7.87 5.25 -9.50
C TYR A 168 -8.94 4.96 -8.47
N LEU A 169 -8.89 5.61 -7.32
CA LEU A 169 -9.78 5.37 -6.19
C LEU A 169 -10.59 6.63 -5.90
N GLN A 170 -11.92 6.49 -5.85
CA GLN A 170 -12.78 7.51 -5.27
C GLN A 170 -12.96 7.20 -3.78
N MET A 171 -12.69 8.20 -2.96
CA MET A 171 -12.82 8.08 -1.52
C MET A 171 -14.26 8.38 -1.07
N PRO A 172 -14.67 7.94 0.13
CA PRO A 172 -16.02 8.21 0.65
C PRO A 172 -16.37 9.68 0.80
N ASP A 173 -15.37 10.56 0.95
CA ASP A 173 -15.53 12.01 1.03
C ASP A 173 -15.65 12.68 -0.35
N GLY A 174 -15.71 11.89 -1.43
CA GLY A 174 -15.76 12.36 -2.81
C GLY A 174 -14.43 12.75 -3.42
N SER A 175 -13.33 12.76 -2.65
CA SER A 175 -11.99 13.01 -3.17
C SER A 175 -11.48 11.82 -4.01
N TYR A 176 -10.42 12.06 -4.78
CA TYR A 176 -9.80 11.04 -5.61
C TYR A 176 -8.36 10.76 -5.18
N ARG A 177 -7.95 9.51 -5.32
CA ARG A 177 -6.57 9.07 -5.11
C ARG A 177 -6.09 8.28 -6.32
N GLY A 178 -4.89 8.61 -6.78
CA GLY A 178 -4.15 7.77 -7.73
C GLY A 178 -3.17 6.89 -6.95
N VAL A 179 -3.07 5.63 -7.33
CA VAL A 179 -2.08 4.70 -6.78
C VAL A 179 -1.25 4.18 -7.94
N LEU A 180 0.05 4.42 -7.90
CA LEU A 180 1.02 3.95 -8.88
C LEU A 180 2.01 3.01 -8.18
N ARG A 181 2.07 1.76 -8.64
CA ARG A 181 3.00 0.73 -8.14
C ARG A 181 3.88 0.26 -9.27
N GLY A 182 5.15 0.03 -8.98
CA GLY A 182 6.12 -0.46 -9.95
C GLY A 182 7.52 -0.48 -9.36
N LEU A 183 8.47 -0.94 -10.15
CA LEU A 183 9.88 -0.92 -9.84
C LEU A 183 10.48 0.47 -10.16
N TRP A 184 11.63 0.74 -9.59
CA TRP A 184 12.44 1.91 -9.89
C TRP A 184 13.92 1.52 -9.82
N GLU A 185 14.76 2.27 -10.50
CA GLU A 185 16.20 2.08 -10.56
C GLU A 185 16.94 3.42 -10.40
N THR A 186 18.22 3.36 -10.08
CA THR A 186 19.11 4.54 -9.94
C THR A 186 20.37 4.40 -10.78
#